data_5aba59d23d11370c2a7a3264fbae417e
#
_entry.id   5aba59d23d11370c2a7a3264fbae417e
#
_cell.length_a   1.000
_cell.length_b   1.000
_cell.length_c   1.000
_cell.angle_alpha   90.00
_cell.angle_beta   90.00
_cell.angle_gamma   90.00
#
_symmetry.space_group_name_H-M   'P 1'
#
loop_
_entity.id
_entity.type
_entity.pdbx_description
1 polymer ?
#
loop_
_entity_poly.entity_id
_entity_poly.type
_entity_poly.pdbx_seq_one_letter_code
_entity_poly.pdbx_strand_id
1 'polypeptide(L)'
;MWSLFSRSQPQIKVQQLWVYPIKSCRGSQIDHSSYGEEGLDFDRQWMIVDASTHAFLTARTIPKMVLIHPVINRETNQLDITVPSPSSGSSSTYSVPLAHPSTYLPDPENDPSLDHDFVVWGCDPQDGYIVGSPELTKALSEYMGREVLLVRKGLTRRSVTDVPGVLHSEGLDPVLGFADFYSLLIASATSLDELTARIPTVASQKGFDEKRWSPSSIASQGGLEIQRFRPNIIVEGVREPFEEDGWKLIKVGKDDEIEVCFRCARCMLPSVDPATGVRDRLLPDQVMTDRVVSPVSGPKVCFGMLSAPRKKSGSIKVGDVVTVLEAYPKEAGGGYIRNEDRTN
;
A
#
# COMPACT_ATOMS: atom_id res chain seq x y z
N MET A 1 -26.96 29.44 -34.47
CA MET A 1 -25.93 28.38 -34.63
C MET A 1 -25.19 28.30 -33.30
N TRP A 2 -25.64 27.42 -32.39
CA TRP A 2 -25.05 27.25 -31.05
C TRP A 2 -24.00 26.16 -31.18
N SER A 3 -22.74 26.54 -31.14
CA SER A 3 -21.61 25.61 -31.07
C SER A 3 -21.63 24.97 -29.67
N LEU A 4 -22.08 23.74 -29.60
CA LEU A 4 -21.89 22.85 -28.47
C LEU A 4 -20.40 22.50 -28.43
N PHE A 5 -19.61 23.26 -27.68
CA PHE A 5 -18.31 22.80 -27.22
C PHE A 5 -18.56 21.61 -26.29
N SER A 6 -18.55 20.42 -26.86
CA SER A 6 -18.38 19.18 -26.09
C SER A 6 -17.04 19.31 -25.36
N ARG A 7 -17.06 19.68 -24.10
CA ARG A 7 -15.87 19.52 -23.24
C ARG A 7 -15.57 18.02 -23.26
N SER A 8 -14.48 17.64 -23.92
CA SER A 8 -13.96 16.29 -23.82
C SER A 8 -13.81 15.97 -22.33
N GLN A 9 -14.36 14.84 -21.92
CA GLN A 9 -14.28 14.41 -20.52
C GLN A 9 -12.80 14.26 -20.15
N PRO A 10 -12.40 14.65 -18.94
CA PRO A 10 -11.03 14.44 -18.49
C PRO A 10 -10.71 12.95 -18.60
N GLN A 11 -9.58 12.64 -19.20
CA GLN A 11 -9.11 11.28 -19.34
C GLN A 11 -8.51 10.82 -18.02
N ILE A 12 -8.95 9.68 -17.50
CA ILE A 12 -8.36 9.10 -16.30
C ILE A 12 -6.95 8.61 -16.65
N LYS A 13 -5.96 8.95 -15.82
CA LYS A 13 -4.56 8.58 -16.02
C LYS A 13 -3.91 8.18 -14.70
N VAL A 14 -2.86 7.38 -14.80
CA VAL A 14 -1.96 7.12 -13.68
C VAL A 14 -1.19 8.41 -13.38
N GLN A 15 -1.45 9.01 -12.23
CA GLN A 15 -0.78 10.22 -11.75
C GLN A 15 0.51 9.90 -11.00
N GLN A 16 0.48 8.88 -10.14
CA GLN A 16 1.63 8.45 -9.35
C GLN A 16 1.66 6.93 -9.22
N LEU A 17 2.87 6.40 -9.13
CA LEU A 17 3.13 5.02 -8.75
C LEU A 17 3.98 4.98 -7.48
N TRP A 18 3.64 4.05 -6.59
CA TRP A 18 4.34 3.87 -5.32
C TRP A 18 4.64 2.39 -5.08
N VAL A 19 5.84 2.12 -4.61
CA VAL A 19 6.25 0.82 -4.09
C VAL A 19 6.65 0.94 -2.63
N TYR A 20 6.39 -0.11 -1.88
CA TYR A 20 6.67 -0.20 -0.44
C TYR A 20 7.50 -1.46 -0.20
N PRO A 21 8.80 -1.47 -0.53
CA PRO A 21 9.60 -2.69 -0.56
C PRO A 21 9.55 -3.48 0.74
N ILE A 22 9.67 -2.78 1.87
CA ILE A 22 9.60 -3.39 3.20
C ILE A 22 8.21 -3.15 3.80
N LYS A 23 7.56 -4.22 4.26
CA LYS A 23 6.25 -4.14 4.94
C LYS A 23 6.28 -3.12 6.07
N SER A 24 5.29 -2.22 6.12
CA SER A 24 5.14 -1.15 7.12
C SER A 24 6.18 -0.02 7.10
N CYS A 25 7.25 -0.13 6.33
CA CYS A 25 8.21 0.95 6.14
C CYS A 25 7.74 1.98 5.12
N ARG A 26 8.48 3.07 4.95
CA ARG A 26 8.19 4.14 4.01
C ARG A 26 8.09 3.60 2.58
N GLY A 27 7.26 4.21 1.75
CA GLY A 27 7.20 3.95 0.32
C GLY A 27 8.11 4.86 -0.47
N SER A 28 8.39 4.46 -1.71
CA SER A 28 9.10 5.26 -2.70
C SER A 28 8.23 5.47 -3.92
N GLN A 29 8.17 6.71 -4.40
CA GLN A 29 7.53 7.03 -5.66
C GLN A 29 8.43 6.61 -6.80
N ILE A 30 7.82 6.08 -7.86
CA ILE A 30 8.51 5.61 -9.06
C ILE A 30 7.75 6.09 -10.30
N ASP A 31 8.44 6.18 -11.43
CA ASP A 31 7.81 6.61 -12.69
C ASP A 31 7.23 5.43 -13.48
N HIS A 32 7.80 4.24 -13.30
CA HIS A 32 7.35 3.01 -13.97
C HIS A 32 7.72 1.78 -13.16
N SER A 33 6.98 0.70 -13.34
CA SER A 33 7.31 -0.62 -12.81
C SER A 33 6.79 -1.70 -13.75
N SER A 34 7.56 -2.79 -13.87
CA SER A 34 6.95 -4.06 -14.25
C SER A 34 6.12 -4.59 -13.11
N TYR A 35 5.26 -5.55 -13.38
CA TYR A 35 4.53 -6.28 -12.36
C TYR A 35 4.47 -7.77 -12.69
N GLY A 36 4.35 -8.57 -11.65
CA GLY A 36 4.08 -10.00 -11.70
C GLY A 36 2.77 -10.34 -10.99
N GLU A 37 2.59 -11.63 -10.71
CA GLU A 37 1.42 -12.11 -9.95
C GLU A 37 1.36 -11.49 -8.54
N GLU A 38 2.50 -11.15 -7.93
CA GLU A 38 2.62 -10.53 -6.60
C GLU A 38 2.44 -9.00 -6.60
N GLY A 39 2.11 -8.38 -7.73
CA GLY A 39 1.97 -6.92 -7.90
C GLY A 39 3.20 -6.26 -8.50
N LEU A 40 3.42 -4.98 -8.21
CA LEU A 40 4.55 -4.22 -8.72
C LEU A 40 5.89 -4.81 -8.27
N ASP A 41 6.92 -4.74 -9.12
CA ASP A 41 8.25 -5.21 -8.79
C ASP A 41 8.71 -4.69 -7.43
N PHE A 42 9.21 -5.62 -6.59
CA PHE A 42 9.73 -5.36 -5.25
C PHE A 42 8.72 -4.84 -4.22
N ASP A 43 7.43 -4.74 -4.53
CA ASP A 43 6.43 -4.27 -3.58
C ASP A 43 6.17 -5.31 -2.48
N ARG A 44 6.39 -4.94 -1.21
CA ARG A 44 6.24 -5.79 0.00
C ARG A 44 6.96 -7.14 -0.11
N GLN A 45 8.15 -7.12 -0.70
CA GLN A 45 8.98 -8.31 -0.83
C GLN A 45 9.91 -8.53 0.36
N TRP A 46 9.98 -7.56 1.26
CA TRP A 46 10.70 -7.67 2.53
C TRP A 46 9.79 -7.34 3.69
N MET A 47 10.12 -7.91 4.85
CA MET A 47 9.51 -7.54 6.13
C MET A 47 10.54 -7.57 7.26
N ILE A 48 10.24 -6.86 8.33
CA ILE A 48 11.01 -6.89 9.58
C ILE A 48 10.25 -7.78 10.56
N VAL A 49 10.94 -8.73 11.15
CA VAL A 49 10.41 -9.67 12.15
C VAL A 49 11.16 -9.56 13.46
N ASP A 50 10.52 -9.95 14.54
CA ASP A 50 11.17 -10.18 15.84
C ASP A 50 12.13 -11.37 15.71
N ALA A 51 13.37 -11.22 16.17
CA ALA A 51 14.40 -12.24 15.99
C ALA A 51 14.15 -13.53 16.80
N SER A 52 13.40 -13.43 17.89
CA SER A 52 13.16 -14.58 18.80
C SER A 52 11.88 -15.34 18.47
N THR A 53 10.87 -14.65 17.92
CA THR A 53 9.52 -15.23 17.72
C THR A 53 9.15 -15.36 16.25
N HIS A 54 9.96 -14.82 15.33
CA HIS A 54 9.69 -14.68 13.90
C HIS A 54 8.35 -13.97 13.58
N ALA A 55 7.73 -13.35 14.58
CA ALA A 55 6.52 -12.58 14.39
C ALA A 55 6.80 -11.31 13.59
N PHE A 56 6.02 -11.07 12.55
CA PHE A 56 6.17 -9.87 11.73
C PHE A 56 5.80 -8.60 12.50
N LEU A 57 6.57 -7.54 12.29
CA LEU A 57 6.36 -6.24 12.90
C LEU A 57 5.60 -5.29 11.97
N THR A 58 4.77 -4.44 12.56
CA THR A 58 3.97 -3.49 11.76
C THR A 58 3.95 -2.09 12.35
N ALA A 59 3.81 -1.08 11.49
CA ALA A 59 3.61 0.29 11.93
C ALA A 59 2.27 0.53 12.67
N ARG A 60 1.38 -0.48 12.71
CA ARG A 60 0.19 -0.44 13.58
C ARG A 60 0.57 -0.50 15.06
N THR A 61 1.61 -1.21 15.40
CA THR A 61 2.12 -1.35 16.77
C THR A 61 3.38 -0.52 17.01
N ILE A 62 4.20 -0.34 16.00
CA ILE A 62 5.47 0.40 16.05
C ILE A 62 5.45 1.51 14.99
N PRO A 63 4.77 2.64 15.25
CA PRO A 63 4.55 3.68 14.25
C PRO A 63 5.81 4.22 13.57
N LYS A 64 6.92 4.31 14.30
CA LYS A 64 8.21 4.79 13.78
C LYS A 64 8.80 3.96 12.63
N MET A 65 8.25 2.78 12.35
CA MET A 65 8.66 1.99 11.17
C MET A 65 8.50 2.75 9.86
N VAL A 66 7.52 3.67 9.77
CA VAL A 66 7.31 4.50 8.57
C VAL A 66 8.47 5.44 8.26
N LEU A 67 9.41 5.62 9.20
CA LEU A 67 10.60 6.45 9.02
C LEU A 67 11.79 5.66 8.45
N ILE A 68 11.75 4.33 8.47
CA ILE A 68 12.71 3.49 7.75
C ILE A 68 12.40 3.64 6.26
N HIS A 69 13.39 4.09 5.47
CA HIS A 69 13.16 4.45 4.07
C HIS A 69 13.94 3.53 3.11
N PRO A 70 13.30 2.50 2.57
CA PRO A 70 13.87 1.68 1.51
C PRO A 70 13.70 2.35 0.15
N VAL A 71 14.76 2.38 -0.66
CA VAL A 71 14.77 2.91 -2.02
C VAL A 71 15.35 1.86 -2.97
N ILE A 72 14.64 1.59 -4.06
CA ILE A 72 15.09 0.68 -5.11
C ILE A 72 16.16 1.39 -5.95
N ASN A 73 17.38 0.94 -5.89
CA ASN A 73 18.49 1.42 -6.68
C ASN A 73 18.77 0.42 -7.82
N ARG A 74 18.20 0.70 -9.00
CA ARG A 74 18.34 -0.19 -10.16
C ARG A 74 19.72 -0.11 -10.81
N GLU A 75 20.47 0.98 -10.60
CA GLU A 75 21.83 1.14 -11.13
C GLU A 75 22.82 0.19 -10.44
N THR A 76 22.70 0.07 -9.13
CA THR A 76 23.55 -0.81 -8.31
C THR A 76 22.91 -2.20 -8.09
N ASN A 77 21.67 -2.40 -8.53
CA ASN A 77 20.87 -3.60 -8.25
C ASN A 77 20.73 -3.90 -6.74
N GLN A 78 20.51 -2.83 -5.95
CA GLN A 78 20.42 -2.90 -4.49
C GLN A 78 19.11 -2.26 -4.00
N LEU A 79 18.60 -2.71 -2.85
CA LEU A 79 17.65 -2.00 -2.02
C LEU A 79 18.45 -1.22 -0.98
N ASP A 80 18.48 0.10 -1.12
CA ASP A 80 19.13 1.01 -0.18
C ASP A 80 18.16 1.32 0.96
N ILE A 81 18.56 1.03 2.20
CA ILE A 81 17.68 1.13 3.38
C ILE A 81 18.27 2.19 4.32
N THR A 82 17.62 3.34 4.40
CA THR A 82 17.99 4.40 5.34
C THR A 82 17.28 4.17 6.67
N VAL A 83 18.06 3.99 7.73
CA VAL A 83 17.59 3.74 9.10
C VAL A 83 17.93 4.96 9.96
N PRO A 84 16.95 5.60 10.64
CA PRO A 84 17.23 6.69 11.56
C PRO A 84 18.00 6.19 12.79
N SER A 85 18.96 6.98 13.28
CA SER A 85 19.66 6.70 14.52
C SER A 85 18.88 7.23 15.72
N PRO A 86 18.60 6.43 16.75
CA PRO A 86 17.88 6.89 17.94
C PRO A 86 18.68 7.88 18.78
N SER A 87 20.02 7.90 18.67
CA SER A 87 20.90 8.67 19.56
C SER A 87 21.46 9.96 18.97
N SER A 88 21.57 10.07 17.64
CA SER A 88 22.29 11.19 17.01
C SER A 88 21.43 12.13 16.16
N GLY A 89 20.16 11.78 15.93
CA GLY A 89 19.30 12.52 14.99
C GLY A 89 19.76 12.43 13.51
N SER A 90 20.81 11.64 13.24
CA SER A 90 21.28 11.31 11.88
C SER A 90 20.58 10.05 11.36
N SER A 91 20.92 9.63 10.15
CA SER A 91 20.51 8.35 9.59
C SER A 91 21.66 7.71 8.87
N SER A 92 21.66 6.38 8.76
CA SER A 92 22.64 5.61 8.01
C SER A 92 21.94 4.79 6.93
N THR A 93 22.60 4.63 5.80
CA THR A 93 22.08 3.83 4.68
C THR A 93 22.87 2.55 4.53
N TYR A 94 22.15 1.46 4.37
CA TYR A 94 22.67 0.12 4.16
C TYR A 94 22.02 -0.45 2.90
N SER A 95 22.66 -1.42 2.26
CA SER A 95 22.16 -1.99 1.02
C SER A 95 22.04 -3.50 1.11
N VAL A 96 20.99 -4.05 0.49
CA VAL A 96 20.81 -5.48 0.28
C VAL A 96 20.52 -5.74 -1.20
N PRO A 97 20.90 -6.92 -1.75
CA PRO A 97 20.63 -7.23 -3.16
C PRO A 97 19.13 -7.18 -3.49
N LEU A 98 18.77 -6.61 -4.65
CA LEU A 98 17.44 -6.74 -5.24
C LEU A 98 17.21 -8.15 -5.80
N ALA A 99 18.28 -8.78 -6.29
CA ALA A 99 18.23 -10.15 -6.77
C ALA A 99 17.68 -11.08 -5.68
N HIS A 100 16.84 -12.03 -6.08
CA HIS A 100 16.32 -13.01 -5.14
C HIS A 100 17.42 -13.98 -4.71
N PRO A 101 17.53 -14.35 -3.42
CA PRO A 101 18.57 -15.26 -2.92
C PRO A 101 18.69 -16.56 -3.70
N SER A 102 17.56 -17.12 -4.17
CA SER A 102 17.57 -18.33 -5.01
C SER A 102 18.33 -18.20 -6.33
N THR A 103 18.69 -16.99 -6.75
CA THR A 103 19.39 -16.76 -8.02
C THR A 103 20.89 -16.60 -7.87
N TYR A 104 21.41 -16.43 -6.65
CA TYR A 104 22.84 -16.23 -6.41
C TYR A 104 23.42 -17.10 -5.31
N LEU A 105 22.61 -17.73 -4.45
CA LEU A 105 23.09 -18.68 -3.46
C LEU A 105 23.43 -20.02 -4.15
N PRO A 106 24.54 -20.68 -3.75
CA PRO A 106 24.96 -21.96 -4.33
C PRO A 106 23.95 -23.09 -4.11
N ASP A 107 23.33 -23.13 -2.94
CA ASP A 107 22.32 -24.11 -2.55
C ASP A 107 21.20 -23.37 -1.79
N PRO A 108 20.29 -22.68 -2.49
CA PRO A 108 19.32 -21.80 -1.85
C PRO A 108 18.29 -22.55 -1.00
N GLU A 109 18.03 -23.83 -1.27
CA GLU A 109 17.06 -24.65 -0.52
C GLU A 109 17.62 -25.14 0.82
N ASN A 110 18.93 -25.21 0.97
CA ASN A 110 19.60 -25.63 2.19
C ASN A 110 20.47 -24.49 2.79
N ASP A 111 20.29 -23.26 2.34
CA ASP A 111 21.04 -22.12 2.85
C ASP A 111 20.66 -21.81 4.30
N PRO A 112 21.61 -21.59 5.21
CA PRO A 112 21.32 -21.26 6.61
C PRO A 112 20.49 -19.98 6.83
N SER A 113 20.41 -19.10 5.83
CA SER A 113 19.57 -17.90 5.89
C SER A 113 18.11 -18.17 5.57
N LEU A 114 17.78 -19.34 4.98
CA LEU A 114 16.40 -19.74 4.69
C LEU A 114 15.71 -20.25 5.95
N ASP A 115 14.56 -19.71 6.25
CA ASP A 115 13.68 -20.11 7.34
C ASP A 115 12.24 -20.27 6.83
N HIS A 116 11.48 -21.16 7.42
CA HIS A 116 10.14 -21.55 6.99
C HIS A 116 9.04 -21.17 8.00
N ASP A 117 9.38 -20.45 9.07
CA ASP A 117 8.47 -20.23 10.19
C ASP A 117 7.88 -18.81 10.24
N PHE A 118 7.90 -18.08 9.13
CA PHE A 118 7.33 -16.73 9.09
C PHE A 118 5.82 -16.78 8.86
N VAL A 119 5.05 -16.34 9.86
CA VAL A 119 3.60 -16.28 9.77
C VAL A 119 3.13 -14.85 9.52
N VAL A 120 2.34 -14.64 8.47
CA VAL A 120 1.71 -13.35 8.14
C VAL A 120 0.20 -13.50 8.22
N TRP A 121 -0.44 -12.80 9.18
CA TRP A 121 -1.90 -12.79 9.39
C TRP A 121 -2.55 -14.15 9.62
N GLY A 122 -1.85 -15.08 10.26
CA GLY A 122 -2.40 -16.41 10.57
C GLY A 122 -2.55 -17.34 9.35
N CYS A 123 -1.89 -17.00 8.23
CA CYS A 123 -1.70 -17.93 7.14
C CYS A 123 -0.73 -19.05 7.54
N ASP A 124 -0.67 -20.10 6.74
CA ASP A 124 0.37 -21.12 6.87
C ASP A 124 1.76 -20.45 6.88
N PRO A 125 2.72 -21.03 7.61
CA PRO A 125 4.08 -20.51 7.63
C PRO A 125 4.66 -20.35 6.22
N GLN A 126 5.36 -19.25 6.01
CA GLN A 126 5.98 -18.89 4.74
C GLN A 126 7.48 -18.97 4.87
N ASP A 127 8.13 -19.36 3.80
CA ASP A 127 9.57 -19.31 3.69
C ASP A 127 10.08 -17.88 3.45
N GLY A 128 11.29 -17.63 3.90
CA GLY A 128 11.98 -16.37 3.70
C GLY A 128 13.46 -16.47 3.98
N TYR A 129 14.22 -15.62 3.34
CA TYR A 129 15.66 -15.52 3.56
C TYR A 129 15.96 -14.37 4.51
N ILE A 130 16.68 -14.64 5.58
CA ILE A 130 17.25 -13.62 6.45
C ILE A 130 18.35 -12.92 5.66
N VAL A 131 18.19 -11.62 5.43
CA VAL A 131 19.09 -10.82 4.58
C VAL A 131 19.62 -9.60 5.32
N GLY A 132 20.74 -9.07 4.83
CA GLY A 132 21.40 -7.88 5.37
C GLY A 132 22.69 -8.19 6.12
N SER A 133 23.53 -7.17 6.25
CA SER A 133 24.77 -7.27 7.01
C SER A 133 24.51 -7.21 8.52
N PRO A 134 25.47 -7.66 9.35
CA PRO A 134 25.38 -7.49 10.80
C PRO A 134 25.14 -6.03 11.23
N GLU A 135 25.72 -5.07 10.49
CA GLU A 135 25.56 -3.63 10.75
C GLU A 135 24.13 -3.15 10.50
N LEU A 136 23.49 -3.61 9.41
CA LEU A 136 22.07 -3.31 9.15
C LEU A 136 21.18 -3.92 10.23
N THR A 137 21.41 -5.20 10.57
CA THR A 137 20.65 -5.89 11.63
C THR A 137 20.77 -5.16 12.96
N LYS A 138 21.98 -4.74 13.31
CA LYS A 138 22.23 -3.94 14.52
C LYS A 138 21.50 -2.60 14.47
N ALA A 139 21.62 -1.85 13.38
CA ALA A 139 20.98 -0.54 13.23
C ALA A 139 19.43 -0.65 13.31
N LEU A 140 18.84 -1.66 12.65
CA LEU A 140 17.41 -1.93 12.74
C LEU A 140 17.01 -2.27 14.18
N SER A 141 17.76 -3.13 14.87
CA SER A 141 17.48 -3.55 16.24
C SER A 141 17.57 -2.39 17.24
N GLU A 142 18.59 -1.57 17.12
CA GLU A 142 18.75 -0.35 17.95
C GLU A 142 17.60 0.63 17.68
N TYR A 143 17.26 0.86 16.41
CA TYR A 143 16.14 1.74 16.05
C TYR A 143 14.81 1.18 16.53
N MET A 144 14.55 -0.10 16.38
CA MET A 144 13.30 -0.74 16.82
C MET A 144 13.22 -0.88 18.35
N GLY A 145 14.36 -0.88 19.05
CA GLY A 145 14.45 -1.10 20.51
C GLY A 145 14.24 -2.55 20.91
N ARG A 146 14.51 -3.48 19.99
CA ARG A 146 14.44 -4.94 20.16
C ARG A 146 15.23 -5.64 19.07
N GLU A 147 15.65 -6.86 19.30
CA GLU A 147 16.33 -7.66 18.28
C GLU A 147 15.36 -8.01 17.13
N VAL A 148 15.76 -7.68 15.91
CA VAL A 148 14.96 -7.88 14.71
C VAL A 148 15.83 -8.43 13.57
N LEU A 149 15.14 -9.06 12.61
CA LEU A 149 15.73 -9.54 11.36
C LEU A 149 14.99 -8.91 10.18
N LEU A 150 15.73 -8.67 9.10
CA LEU A 150 15.15 -8.33 7.80
C LEU A 150 15.03 -9.62 6.98
N VAL A 151 13.82 -9.89 6.50
CA VAL A 151 13.49 -11.11 5.77
C VAL A 151 13.07 -10.77 4.35
N ARG A 152 13.66 -11.44 3.35
CA ARG A 152 13.22 -11.43 1.96
C ARG A 152 12.26 -12.61 1.75
N LYS A 153 11.12 -12.36 1.10
CA LYS A 153 10.14 -13.41 0.73
C LYS A 153 10.82 -14.54 0.00
N GLY A 154 10.53 -15.77 0.40
CA GLY A 154 10.96 -16.99 -0.27
C GLY A 154 10.11 -17.35 -1.49
N LEU A 155 10.20 -18.58 -1.95
CA LEU A 155 9.54 -19.05 -3.17
C LEU A 155 8.15 -19.65 -2.92
N THR A 156 7.78 -19.97 -1.67
CA THR A 156 6.47 -20.52 -1.36
C THR A 156 5.37 -19.54 -1.76
N ARG A 157 4.47 -20.00 -2.60
CA ARG A 157 3.34 -19.20 -3.08
C ARG A 157 2.40 -18.88 -1.90
N ARG A 158 2.04 -17.62 -1.74
CA ARG A 158 1.03 -17.17 -0.80
C ARG A 158 -0.16 -16.63 -1.56
N SER A 159 -1.27 -17.35 -1.53
CA SER A 159 -2.51 -16.92 -2.17
C SER A 159 -3.32 -15.99 -1.26
N VAL A 160 -4.13 -15.12 -1.87
CA VAL A 160 -5.18 -14.37 -1.14
C VAL A 160 -6.15 -15.33 -0.47
N THR A 161 -6.43 -16.49 -1.08
CA THR A 161 -7.34 -17.52 -0.54
C THR A 161 -6.83 -18.15 0.77
N ASP A 162 -5.51 -18.07 1.02
CA ASP A 162 -4.90 -18.59 2.24
C ASP A 162 -5.02 -17.61 3.42
N VAL A 163 -5.49 -16.38 3.18
CA VAL A 163 -5.57 -15.35 4.22
C VAL A 163 -6.93 -15.40 4.92
N PRO A 164 -7.00 -15.79 6.21
CA PRO A 164 -8.26 -15.90 6.93
C PRO A 164 -9.09 -14.61 6.93
N GLY A 165 -10.37 -14.73 6.63
CA GLY A 165 -11.31 -13.60 6.67
C GLY A 165 -11.14 -12.56 5.55
N VAL A 166 -10.36 -12.88 4.50
CA VAL A 166 -10.27 -12.06 3.30
C VAL A 166 -11.31 -12.49 2.29
N LEU A 167 -11.92 -11.51 1.65
CA LEU A 167 -12.86 -11.75 0.55
C LEU A 167 -12.11 -12.19 -0.70
N HIS A 168 -12.73 -13.07 -1.47
CA HIS A 168 -12.16 -13.63 -2.69
C HIS A 168 -12.97 -13.18 -3.90
N SER A 169 -12.27 -12.80 -4.96
CA SER A 169 -12.87 -12.57 -6.27
C SER A 169 -12.98 -13.89 -6.99
N GLU A 170 -14.20 -14.27 -7.41
CA GLU A 170 -14.45 -15.54 -8.05
C GLU A 170 -13.64 -15.67 -9.35
N GLY A 171 -12.92 -16.78 -9.50
CA GLY A 171 -12.09 -17.04 -10.67
C GLY A 171 -10.74 -16.31 -10.70
N LEU A 172 -10.39 -15.57 -9.65
CA LEU A 172 -9.09 -14.92 -9.48
C LEU A 172 -8.39 -15.44 -8.22
N ASP A 173 -7.15 -15.87 -8.36
CA ASP A 173 -6.32 -16.32 -7.24
C ASP A 173 -5.02 -15.48 -7.18
N PRO A 174 -5.09 -14.24 -6.66
CA PRO A 174 -3.94 -13.35 -6.61
C PRO A 174 -2.87 -13.88 -5.65
N VAL A 175 -1.62 -13.74 -6.06
CA VAL A 175 -0.46 -14.09 -5.25
C VAL A 175 0.03 -12.86 -4.49
N LEU A 176 0.58 -13.08 -3.33
CA LEU A 176 1.05 -12.04 -2.44
C LEU A 176 2.53 -12.24 -2.07
N GLY A 177 3.30 -11.16 -2.06
CA GLY A 177 4.49 -11.07 -1.23
C GLY A 177 4.09 -10.96 0.24
N PHE A 178 4.68 -10.03 0.97
CA PHE A 178 4.26 -9.73 2.35
C PHE A 178 3.14 -8.68 2.43
N ALA A 179 2.41 -8.41 1.34
CA ALA A 179 1.20 -7.58 1.36
C ALA A 179 0.14 -8.17 2.30
N ASP A 180 -0.76 -7.30 2.83
CA ASP A 180 -1.77 -7.77 3.78
C ASP A 180 -2.85 -8.61 3.11
N PHE A 181 -3.37 -8.15 1.96
CA PHE A 181 -4.52 -8.76 1.30
C PHE A 181 -4.31 -8.92 -0.21
N TYR A 182 -4.42 -7.87 -0.99
CA TYR A 182 -4.27 -7.91 -2.44
C TYR A 182 -2.92 -7.35 -2.89
N SER A 183 -2.48 -7.73 -4.08
CA SER A 183 -1.18 -7.34 -4.61
C SER A 183 -1.09 -5.87 -5.02
N LEU A 184 -2.24 -5.23 -5.32
CA LEU A 184 -2.34 -3.82 -5.67
C LEU A 184 -3.38 -3.09 -4.83
N LEU A 185 -3.15 -1.81 -4.58
CA LEU A 185 -4.13 -0.87 -4.05
C LEU A 185 -4.21 0.34 -4.98
N ILE A 186 -5.41 0.65 -5.46
CA ILE A 186 -5.70 1.79 -6.33
C ILE A 186 -6.46 2.85 -5.52
N ALA A 187 -6.12 4.12 -5.71
CA ALA A 187 -6.85 5.26 -5.15
C ALA A 187 -6.84 6.42 -6.13
N SER A 188 -7.76 7.37 -5.99
CA SER A 188 -7.78 8.57 -6.81
C SER A 188 -7.29 9.80 -6.03
N ALA A 189 -6.63 10.72 -6.74
CA ALA A 189 -6.25 12.03 -6.21
C ALA A 189 -7.50 12.81 -5.76
N THR A 190 -8.57 12.77 -6.53
CA THR A 190 -9.85 13.43 -6.22
C THR A 190 -10.44 12.95 -4.90
N SER A 191 -10.37 11.64 -4.61
CA SER A 191 -10.82 11.08 -3.31
C SER A 191 -9.94 11.54 -2.14
N LEU A 192 -8.64 11.68 -2.37
CA LEU A 192 -7.72 12.21 -1.37
C LEU A 192 -7.96 13.69 -1.10
N ASP A 193 -8.20 14.48 -2.15
CA ASP A 193 -8.52 15.91 -2.06
C ASP A 193 -9.82 16.14 -1.26
N GLU A 194 -10.83 15.30 -1.49
CA GLU A 194 -12.08 15.34 -0.72
C GLU A 194 -11.84 15.09 0.78
N LEU A 195 -11.04 14.07 1.13
CA LEU A 195 -10.67 13.84 2.54
C LEU A 195 -9.86 15.01 3.10
N THR A 196 -8.93 15.55 2.32
CA THR A 196 -8.11 16.70 2.71
C THR A 196 -8.98 17.92 3.04
N ALA A 197 -9.99 18.20 2.22
CA ALA A 197 -10.91 19.32 2.40
C ALA A 197 -11.75 19.20 3.68
N ARG A 198 -12.05 18.00 4.15
CA ARG A 198 -12.83 17.75 5.39
C ARG A 198 -12.03 18.00 6.67
N ILE A 199 -10.70 17.86 6.61
CA ILE A 199 -9.84 17.85 7.80
C ILE A 199 -9.99 19.09 8.67
N PRO A 200 -9.92 20.35 8.17
CA PRO A 200 -9.99 21.53 9.03
C PRO A 200 -11.27 21.59 9.85
N THR A 201 -12.39 21.29 9.22
CA THR A 201 -13.69 21.31 9.88
C THR A 201 -13.78 20.24 10.98
N VAL A 202 -13.38 19.01 10.66
CA VAL A 202 -13.43 17.90 11.61
C VAL A 202 -12.43 18.11 12.76
N ALA A 203 -11.23 18.61 12.46
CA ALA A 203 -10.22 18.88 13.48
C ALA A 203 -10.69 19.91 14.49
N SER A 204 -11.26 21.03 14.03
CA SER A 204 -11.83 22.08 14.89
C SER A 204 -12.99 21.56 15.74
N GLN A 205 -13.95 20.83 15.14
CA GLN A 205 -15.12 20.30 15.85
C GLN A 205 -14.76 19.28 16.94
N LYS A 206 -13.65 18.54 16.77
CA LYS A 206 -13.23 17.46 17.67
C LYS A 206 -12.07 17.85 18.59
N GLY A 207 -11.57 19.09 18.51
CA GLY A 207 -10.50 19.59 19.36
C GLY A 207 -9.12 18.97 19.07
N PHE A 208 -8.86 18.58 17.81
CA PHE A 208 -7.52 18.17 17.38
C PHE A 208 -6.61 19.39 17.25
N ASP A 209 -5.29 19.16 17.24
CA ASP A 209 -4.26 20.21 17.12
C ASP A 209 -4.54 21.11 15.89
N GLU A 210 -5.07 22.32 16.18
CA GLU A 210 -5.44 23.28 15.14
C GLU A 210 -4.22 23.82 14.38
N LYS A 211 -3.03 23.87 14.99
CA LYS A 211 -1.81 24.30 14.28
C LYS A 211 -1.45 23.30 13.19
N ARG A 212 -1.48 22.01 13.52
CA ARG A 212 -1.15 20.92 12.59
C ARG A 212 -2.18 20.80 11.48
N TRP A 213 -3.47 20.95 11.81
CA TRP A 213 -4.59 20.67 10.93
C TRP A 213 -5.33 21.92 10.43
N SER A 214 -4.71 23.11 10.57
CA SER A 214 -5.25 24.33 9.98
C SER A 214 -5.19 24.28 8.45
N PRO A 215 -6.10 25.00 7.74
CA PRO A 215 -6.05 25.09 6.29
C PRO A 215 -4.68 25.51 5.74
N SER A 216 -4.01 26.46 6.41
CA SER A 216 -2.68 26.93 6.02
C SER A 216 -1.59 25.87 6.22
N SER A 217 -1.64 25.11 7.31
CA SER A 217 -0.69 24.01 7.55
C SER A 217 -0.86 22.89 6.53
N ILE A 218 -2.11 22.50 6.24
CA ILE A 218 -2.41 21.49 5.24
C ILE A 218 -1.95 21.94 3.85
N ALA A 219 -2.24 23.19 3.48
CA ALA A 219 -1.82 23.74 2.20
C ALA A 219 -0.30 23.81 2.06
N SER A 220 0.42 24.19 3.13
CA SER A 220 1.89 24.22 3.12
C SER A 220 2.54 22.85 2.99
N GLN A 221 1.84 21.77 3.36
CA GLN A 221 2.27 20.39 3.22
C GLN A 221 1.85 19.78 1.86
N GLY A 222 1.14 20.52 1.01
CA GLY A 222 0.62 20.00 -0.26
C GLY A 222 -0.62 19.12 -0.12
N GLY A 223 -1.33 19.21 1.01
CA GLY A 223 -2.51 18.39 1.30
C GLY A 223 -2.20 17.19 2.20
N LEU A 224 -3.11 16.23 2.22
CA LEU A 224 -2.93 14.98 2.95
C LEU A 224 -2.03 14.02 2.17
N GLU A 225 -1.02 13.47 2.83
CA GLU A 225 -0.10 12.55 2.16
C GLU A 225 -0.80 11.22 1.84
N ILE A 226 -0.85 10.89 0.56
CA ILE A 226 -1.44 9.63 0.06
C ILE A 226 -0.74 8.39 0.64
N GLN A 227 0.52 8.52 1.03
CA GLN A 227 1.33 7.47 1.65
C GLN A 227 0.73 6.89 2.92
N ARG A 228 -0.13 7.65 3.63
CA ARG A 228 -0.89 7.16 4.79
C ARG A 228 -1.76 5.95 4.45
N PHE A 229 -2.29 5.94 3.23
CA PHE A 229 -3.15 4.88 2.72
C PHE A 229 -2.39 3.79 1.96
N ARG A 230 -1.14 4.06 1.56
CA ARG A 230 -0.22 3.13 0.91
C ARG A 230 -0.72 2.53 -0.41
N PRO A 231 -1.35 3.30 -1.31
CA PRO A 231 -1.71 2.79 -2.61
C PRO A 231 -0.48 2.59 -3.50
N ASN A 232 -0.61 1.68 -4.47
CA ASN A 232 0.40 1.45 -5.50
C ASN A 232 0.15 2.34 -6.71
N ILE A 233 -1.12 2.54 -7.09
CA ILE A 233 -1.54 3.29 -8.26
C ILE A 233 -2.46 4.42 -7.80
N ILE A 234 -2.06 5.65 -8.04
CA ILE A 234 -2.89 6.82 -7.83
C ILE A 234 -3.30 7.34 -9.20
N VAL A 235 -4.61 7.51 -9.40
CA VAL A 235 -5.17 8.03 -10.63
C VAL A 235 -5.67 9.45 -10.47
N GLU A 236 -5.63 10.21 -11.56
CA GLU A 236 -6.26 11.53 -11.69
C GLU A 236 -7.32 11.51 -12.80
N GLY A 237 -8.12 12.56 -12.89
CA GLY A 237 -9.12 12.73 -13.96
C GLY A 237 -10.44 12.01 -13.71
N VAL A 238 -10.65 11.42 -12.52
CA VAL A 238 -11.97 10.94 -12.10
C VAL A 238 -12.92 12.12 -11.88
N ARG A 239 -14.21 11.92 -12.10
CA ARG A 239 -15.20 13.00 -12.10
C ARG A 239 -15.64 13.41 -10.71
N GLU A 240 -15.68 12.46 -9.81
CA GLU A 240 -16.18 12.65 -8.44
C GLU A 240 -15.33 11.86 -7.44
N PRO A 241 -15.28 12.29 -6.19
CA PRO A 241 -14.62 11.55 -5.12
C PRO A 241 -15.21 10.13 -4.99
N PHE A 242 -14.32 9.17 -4.79
CA PHE A 242 -14.65 7.75 -4.59
C PHE A 242 -15.30 7.06 -5.80
N GLU A 243 -15.15 7.61 -7.02
CA GLU A 243 -15.63 6.97 -8.24
C GLU A 243 -15.00 5.58 -8.44
N GLU A 244 -13.74 5.41 -8.00
CA GLU A 244 -13.04 4.13 -8.01
C GLU A 244 -13.75 3.02 -7.24
N ASP A 245 -14.59 3.34 -6.26
CA ASP A 245 -15.40 2.37 -5.51
C ASP A 245 -16.35 1.57 -6.41
N GLY A 246 -16.74 2.15 -7.54
CA GLY A 246 -17.64 1.53 -8.51
C GLY A 246 -16.93 0.74 -9.60
N TRP A 247 -15.62 0.79 -9.71
CA TRP A 247 -14.92 0.08 -10.78
C TRP A 247 -14.88 -1.43 -10.51
N LYS A 248 -15.01 -2.22 -11.57
CA LYS A 248 -14.93 -3.67 -11.51
C LYS A 248 -13.74 -4.20 -12.30
N LEU A 249 -13.55 -3.69 -13.51
CA LEU A 249 -12.43 -4.02 -14.38
C LEU A 249 -11.92 -2.75 -15.04
N ILE A 250 -10.62 -2.53 -14.96
CA ILE A 250 -9.97 -1.42 -15.65
C ILE A 250 -8.86 -1.92 -16.56
N LYS A 251 -8.57 -1.14 -17.58
CA LYS A 251 -7.39 -1.30 -18.43
C LYS A 251 -6.46 -0.11 -18.20
N VAL A 252 -5.19 -0.40 -17.94
CA VAL A 252 -4.12 0.59 -17.75
C VAL A 252 -3.18 0.50 -18.95
N GLY A 253 -2.84 1.65 -19.52
CA GLY A 253 -2.03 1.71 -20.73
C GLY A 253 -2.71 1.02 -21.91
N LYS A 254 -1.95 0.21 -22.63
CA LYS A 254 -2.42 -0.42 -23.86
C LYS A 254 -3.25 -1.68 -23.61
N ASP A 255 -2.74 -2.58 -22.79
CA ASP A 255 -3.25 -3.95 -22.70
C ASP A 255 -3.32 -4.52 -21.26
N ASP A 256 -2.95 -3.76 -20.22
CA ASP A 256 -2.84 -4.28 -18.87
C ASP A 256 -4.18 -4.17 -18.13
N GLU A 257 -4.87 -5.31 -17.99
CA GLU A 257 -6.14 -5.40 -17.27
C GLU A 257 -5.92 -5.67 -15.79
N ILE A 258 -6.62 -4.90 -14.97
CA ILE A 258 -6.60 -5.01 -13.50
C ILE A 258 -8.04 -5.21 -13.01
N GLU A 259 -8.24 -6.28 -12.27
CA GLU A 259 -9.48 -6.53 -11.52
C GLU A 259 -9.51 -5.65 -10.28
N VAL A 260 -10.58 -4.87 -10.12
CA VAL A 260 -10.82 -4.03 -8.94
C VAL A 260 -11.75 -4.80 -8.01
N CYS A 261 -11.16 -5.50 -7.03
CA CYS A 261 -11.83 -6.56 -6.29
C CYS A 261 -12.71 -6.03 -5.15
N PHE A 262 -12.12 -5.33 -4.18
CA PHE A 262 -12.81 -4.94 -2.95
C PHE A 262 -12.42 -3.56 -2.47
N ARG A 263 -13.31 -2.90 -1.73
CA ARG A 263 -12.99 -1.69 -0.99
C ARG A 263 -11.98 -2.01 0.11
N CYS A 264 -10.93 -1.21 0.22
CA CYS A 264 -9.92 -1.43 1.24
C CYS A 264 -10.36 -0.91 2.61
N ALA A 265 -10.79 -1.80 3.49
CA ALA A 265 -11.07 -1.48 4.88
C ALA A 265 -9.80 -0.98 5.59
N ARG A 266 -9.90 0.18 6.21
CA ARG A 266 -8.73 0.82 6.81
C ARG A 266 -8.53 0.40 8.26
N CYS A 267 -7.30 0.11 8.59
CA CYS A 267 -6.83 -0.07 9.97
C CYS A 267 -6.31 1.27 10.51
N MET A 268 -5.66 1.24 11.66
CA MET A 268 -5.07 2.42 12.30
C MET A 268 -3.81 2.97 11.61
N LEU A 269 -3.31 2.34 10.55
CA LEU A 269 -2.09 2.80 9.88
C LEU A 269 -2.21 4.21 9.28
N PRO A 270 -3.33 4.64 8.66
CA PRO A 270 -3.50 6.01 8.19
C PRO A 270 -3.36 7.09 9.28
N SER A 271 -3.52 6.73 10.56
CA SER A 271 -3.29 7.64 11.68
C SER A 271 -1.81 7.97 11.90
N VAL A 272 -0.90 7.19 11.32
CA VAL A 272 0.54 7.42 11.47
C VAL A 272 1.00 8.43 10.43
N ASP A 273 1.60 9.50 10.88
CA ASP A 273 2.21 10.51 10.03
C ASP A 273 3.49 9.95 9.38
N PRO A 274 3.59 9.91 8.05
CA PRO A 274 4.72 9.30 7.37
C PRO A 274 6.02 10.11 7.48
N ALA A 275 5.94 11.40 7.86
CA ALA A 275 7.11 12.26 8.03
C ALA A 275 7.68 12.18 9.46
N THR A 276 6.85 11.98 10.45
CA THR A 276 7.24 12.05 11.87
C THR A 276 7.12 10.72 12.63
N GLY A 277 6.39 9.75 12.07
CA GLY A 277 6.06 8.51 12.76
C GLY A 277 5.10 8.69 13.95
N VAL A 278 4.57 9.90 14.14
CA VAL A 278 3.63 10.20 15.22
C VAL A 278 2.23 9.76 14.82
N ARG A 279 1.53 9.13 15.73
CA ARG A 279 0.13 8.73 15.53
C ARG A 279 -0.79 9.83 16.05
N ASP A 280 -1.80 10.15 15.26
CA ASP A 280 -3.00 10.82 15.72
C ASP A 280 -4.25 10.05 15.25
N ARG A 281 -5.39 10.33 15.85
CA ARG A 281 -6.65 9.59 15.55
C ARG A 281 -7.60 10.39 14.68
N LEU A 282 -7.13 11.44 14.03
CA LEU A 282 -7.97 12.18 13.09
C LEU A 282 -8.34 11.28 11.89
N LEU A 283 -7.36 10.52 11.40
CA LEU A 283 -7.55 9.51 10.37
C LEU A 283 -7.25 8.11 10.94
N PRO A 284 -8.05 7.10 10.61
CA PRO A 284 -9.30 7.14 9.83
C PRO A 284 -10.53 7.52 10.67
N ASP A 285 -10.42 7.57 12.00
CA ASP A 285 -11.53 7.51 12.96
C ASP A 285 -12.52 8.67 12.86
N GLN A 286 -12.09 9.86 12.48
CA GLN A 286 -12.92 11.07 12.54
C GLN A 286 -13.29 11.63 11.16
N VAL A 287 -12.34 11.68 10.23
CA VAL A 287 -12.56 12.30 8.90
C VAL A 287 -13.33 11.39 7.95
N MET A 288 -13.28 10.07 8.19
CA MET A 288 -13.84 9.08 7.28
C MET A 288 -15.09 8.37 7.81
N THR A 289 -15.80 8.96 8.77
CA THR A 289 -16.94 8.30 9.44
C THR A 289 -18.09 7.90 8.50
N ASP A 290 -18.26 8.62 7.40
CA ASP A 290 -19.22 8.32 6.33
C ASP A 290 -18.74 7.23 5.35
N ARG A 291 -17.50 6.79 5.49
CA ARG A 291 -16.88 5.79 4.61
C ARG A 291 -17.03 4.34 5.11
N VAL A 292 -17.98 4.08 5.98
CA VAL A 292 -18.43 2.72 6.33
C VAL A 292 -19.37 2.24 5.22
N VAL A 293 -18.79 1.87 4.09
CA VAL A 293 -19.50 1.63 2.82
C VAL A 293 -19.41 0.18 2.34
N SER A 294 -18.77 -0.70 3.12
CA SER A 294 -18.67 -2.13 2.81
C SER A 294 -19.24 -2.96 3.97
N PRO A 295 -20.40 -3.61 3.81
CA PRO A 295 -21.04 -4.41 4.87
C PRO A 295 -20.14 -5.53 5.39
N VAL A 296 -19.37 -6.16 4.50
CA VAL A 296 -18.46 -7.26 4.85
C VAL A 296 -17.23 -6.80 5.64
N SER A 297 -16.93 -5.51 5.62
CA SER A 297 -15.86 -4.91 6.42
C SER A 297 -16.31 -4.53 7.83
N GLY A 298 -17.60 -4.71 8.15
CA GLY A 298 -18.20 -4.29 9.40
C GLY A 298 -18.08 -2.77 9.61
N PRO A 299 -17.77 -2.29 10.81
CA PRO A 299 -17.73 -0.86 11.13
C PRO A 299 -16.47 -0.14 10.61
N LYS A 300 -15.67 -0.79 9.78
CA LYS A 300 -14.43 -0.19 9.28
C LYS A 300 -14.70 0.74 8.10
N VAL A 301 -14.10 1.91 8.15
CA VAL A 301 -14.12 2.86 7.03
C VAL A 301 -13.25 2.37 5.87
N CYS A 302 -13.61 2.72 4.64
CA CYS A 302 -12.92 2.27 3.43
C CYS A 302 -12.31 3.44 2.66
N PHE A 303 -11.12 3.22 2.09
CA PHE A 303 -10.47 4.14 1.15
C PHE A 303 -9.57 3.37 0.19
N GLY A 304 -9.76 3.59 -1.10
CA GLY A 304 -9.06 2.89 -2.18
C GLY A 304 -9.55 1.46 -2.37
N MET A 305 -9.11 0.87 -3.46
CA MET A 305 -9.59 -0.40 -3.98
C MET A 305 -8.49 -1.45 -4.01
N LEU A 306 -8.69 -2.55 -3.31
CA LEU A 306 -7.88 -3.75 -3.40
C LEU A 306 -8.06 -4.35 -4.78
N SER A 307 -6.96 -4.63 -5.47
CA SER A 307 -6.96 -5.00 -6.88
C SER A 307 -5.88 -6.02 -7.18
N ALA A 308 -6.03 -6.72 -8.30
CA ALA A 308 -5.03 -7.65 -8.79
C ALA A 308 -4.93 -7.60 -10.33
N PRO A 309 -3.74 -7.77 -10.90
CA PRO A 309 -3.59 -7.88 -12.33
C PRO A 309 -4.19 -9.20 -12.83
N ARG A 310 -4.83 -9.17 -14.00
CA ARG A 310 -5.33 -10.38 -14.68
C ARG A 310 -4.23 -11.15 -15.41
N LYS A 311 -3.19 -10.44 -15.83
CA LYS A 311 -2.02 -11.04 -16.48
C LYS A 311 -0.95 -11.38 -15.46
N LYS A 312 -0.18 -12.42 -15.76
CA LYS A 312 0.97 -12.85 -14.95
C LYS A 312 2.16 -11.89 -15.02
N SER A 313 2.20 -11.01 -15.99
CA SER A 313 3.23 -9.98 -16.13
C SER A 313 2.77 -8.86 -17.05
N GLY A 314 3.29 -7.68 -16.82
CA GLY A 314 3.05 -6.48 -17.60
C GLY A 314 3.87 -5.30 -17.07
N SER A 315 3.49 -4.09 -17.48
CA SER A 315 4.16 -2.87 -17.02
C SER A 315 3.20 -1.69 -16.92
N ILE A 316 3.41 -0.85 -15.93
CA ILE A 316 2.62 0.36 -15.69
C ILE A 316 3.56 1.53 -15.52
N LYS A 317 3.21 2.68 -16.09
CA LYS A 317 3.97 3.93 -15.92
C LYS A 317 3.06 5.12 -15.65
N VAL A 318 3.62 6.14 -15.05
CA VAL A 318 2.98 7.44 -14.88
C VAL A 318 2.57 7.99 -16.26
N GLY A 319 1.36 8.52 -16.36
CA GLY A 319 0.75 9.01 -17.60
C GLY A 319 -0.03 7.95 -18.39
N ASP A 320 0.04 6.68 -18.04
CA ASP A 320 -0.78 5.65 -18.69
C ASP A 320 -2.26 5.96 -18.51
N VAL A 321 -3.00 5.81 -19.61
CA VAL A 321 -4.45 6.00 -19.64
C VAL A 321 -5.12 4.86 -18.91
N VAL A 322 -6.08 5.21 -18.05
CA VAL A 322 -6.95 4.25 -17.37
C VAL A 322 -8.33 4.27 -18.01
N THR A 323 -8.76 3.12 -18.52
CA THR A 323 -10.09 2.94 -19.11
C THR A 323 -10.89 2.00 -18.22
N VAL A 324 -12.03 2.47 -17.72
CA VAL A 324 -12.97 1.61 -16.98
C VAL A 324 -13.71 0.75 -18.00
N LEU A 325 -13.47 -0.56 -17.97
CA LEU A 325 -14.10 -1.53 -18.89
C LEU A 325 -15.43 -2.03 -18.33
N GLU A 326 -15.48 -2.27 -17.02
CA GLU A 326 -16.68 -2.69 -16.32
C GLU A 326 -16.80 -1.91 -14.99
N ALA A 327 -18.01 -1.53 -14.65
CA ALA A 327 -18.32 -0.86 -13.40
C ALA A 327 -19.62 -1.40 -12.77
N TYR A 328 -19.71 -1.27 -11.46
CA TYR A 328 -20.92 -1.55 -10.70
C TYR A 328 -21.92 -0.39 -10.83
N PRO A 329 -23.24 -0.68 -10.76
CA PRO A 329 -24.26 0.36 -10.80
C PRO A 329 -24.14 1.28 -9.59
N LYS A 330 -24.49 2.55 -9.82
CA LYS A 330 -24.60 3.57 -8.78
C LYS A 330 -26.04 3.68 -8.29
N GLU A 331 -26.22 3.68 -6.98
CA GLU A 331 -27.55 3.88 -6.36
C GLU A 331 -28.03 5.32 -6.48
N ALA A 332 -29.35 5.49 -6.36
CA ALA A 332 -29.94 6.81 -6.13
C ALA A 332 -29.51 7.30 -4.73
N GLY A 333 -28.56 8.22 -4.69
CA GLY A 333 -27.94 8.71 -3.45
C GLY A 333 -26.42 8.64 -3.44
N GLY A 334 -25.80 8.04 -4.48
CA GLY A 334 -24.40 8.21 -4.79
C GLY A 334 -23.45 7.08 -4.42
N GLY A 335 -23.91 6.03 -3.74
CA GLY A 335 -23.11 4.83 -3.47
C GLY A 335 -23.09 3.87 -4.67
N TYR A 336 -22.12 2.95 -4.70
CA TYR A 336 -22.05 1.89 -5.71
C TYR A 336 -22.44 0.55 -5.10
N ILE A 337 -23.27 -0.22 -5.84
CA ILE A 337 -23.73 -1.56 -5.42
C ILE A 337 -22.71 -2.57 -5.93
N ARG A 338 -21.85 -3.07 -5.06
CA ARG A 338 -20.91 -4.15 -5.36
C ARG A 338 -21.47 -5.50 -4.90
N ASN A 339 -20.91 -6.59 -5.40
CA ASN A 339 -21.32 -7.93 -4.98
C ASN A 339 -21.14 -8.14 -3.47
N GLU A 340 -20.11 -7.55 -2.87
CA GLU A 340 -19.85 -7.58 -1.43
C GLU A 340 -20.93 -6.88 -0.59
N ASP A 341 -21.72 -5.97 -1.19
CA ASP A 341 -22.77 -5.22 -0.52
C ASP A 341 -24.10 -6.01 -0.51
N ARG A 342 -24.18 -7.08 -1.28
CA ARG A 342 -25.35 -7.97 -1.31
C ARG A 342 -25.19 -9.00 -0.20
N THR A 343 -25.79 -8.71 0.95
CA THR A 343 -25.97 -9.74 1.99
C THR A 343 -26.95 -10.78 1.47
N ASN A 344 -26.52 -12.03 1.46
CA ASN A 344 -27.41 -13.19 1.26
C ASN A 344 -28.45 -13.29 2.37
#